data_0579bbe6aa6608e6fec04f41fb71f2ec
#
_entry.id   0579bbe6aa6608e6fec04f41fb71f2ec
#
_cell.length_a   1.000
_cell.length_b   1.000
_cell.length_c   1.000
_cell.angle_alpha   90.00
_cell.angle_beta   90.00
_cell.angle_gamma   90.00
#
_symmetry.space_group_name_H-M   'P 1'
#
loop_
_entity.id
_entity.type
_entity.pdbx_description
1 polymer ?
#
loop_
_entity_poly.entity_id
_entity_poly.type
_entity_poly.pdbx_seq_one_letter_code
_entity_poly.pdbx_strand_id
1 'polypeptide(L)'
;MKKVMMVAALVAGSVSLAAQAETLTQKNLSLTQANALATSAIQSCAAKNYQVAVTVVDRAGVVKAVQRMDNAGPHTVKASQMKAFTALSAKNASGKVMEAAQSNAGAQNMRDIPGYLLLAGGLPVKEGDEVIGAIGIGGAPGGHLDEACAQAAIDGLKK
;
A
#
# COMPACT_ATOMS: atom_id res chain seq x y z
N MET A 1 83.15 13.12 -16.32
CA MET A 1 81.77 13.60 -16.58
C MET A 1 80.81 12.51 -16.12
N LYS A 2 80.24 12.62 -14.92
CA LYS A 2 79.30 11.66 -14.33
C LYS A 2 77.89 12.11 -14.59
N LYS A 3 77.10 11.32 -15.37
CA LYS A 3 75.66 11.59 -15.59
C LYS A 3 74.86 11.01 -14.41
N VAL A 4 74.20 11.91 -13.69
CA VAL A 4 73.22 11.52 -12.65
C VAL A 4 71.88 11.33 -13.32
N MET A 5 71.38 10.08 -13.32
CA MET A 5 70.02 9.74 -13.76
C MET A 5 69.06 9.94 -12.57
N MET A 6 68.14 10.92 -12.69
CA MET A 6 67.08 11.20 -11.74
C MET A 6 65.87 10.31 -12.10
N VAL A 7 65.56 9.34 -11.25
CA VAL A 7 64.39 8.49 -11.38
C VAL A 7 63.23 9.17 -10.65
N ALA A 8 62.26 9.69 -11.40
CA ALA A 8 61.03 10.23 -10.82
C ALA A 8 60.03 9.07 -10.56
N ALA A 9 59.78 8.78 -9.28
CA ALA A 9 58.74 7.80 -8.89
C ALA A 9 57.38 8.48 -8.90
N LEU A 10 56.51 8.05 -9.88
CA LEU A 10 55.09 8.42 -9.85
C LEU A 10 54.38 7.59 -8.76
N VAL A 11 53.96 8.23 -7.68
CA VAL A 11 53.02 7.64 -6.73
C VAL A 11 51.61 7.83 -7.25
N ALA A 12 51.05 6.79 -7.84
CA ALA A 12 49.63 6.75 -8.21
C ALA A 12 48.78 6.56 -6.94
N GLY A 13 48.26 7.64 -6.38
CA GLY A 13 47.31 7.59 -5.29
C GLY A 13 45.95 7.03 -5.77
N SER A 14 45.61 5.80 -5.38
CA SER A 14 44.29 5.22 -5.57
C SER A 14 43.30 5.93 -4.62
N VAL A 15 42.47 6.82 -5.18
CA VAL A 15 41.33 7.41 -4.46
C VAL A 15 40.26 6.33 -4.39
N SER A 16 40.14 5.64 -3.25
CA SER A 16 39.04 4.74 -2.96
C SER A 16 37.78 5.60 -2.74
N LEU A 17 36.89 5.65 -3.73
CA LEU A 17 35.52 6.15 -3.51
C LEU A 17 34.82 5.14 -2.59
N ALA A 18 34.77 5.45 -1.28
CA ALA A 18 33.87 4.75 -0.38
C ALA A 18 32.43 5.13 -0.76
N ALA A 19 31.72 4.22 -1.39
CA ALA A 19 30.28 4.37 -1.60
C ALA A 19 29.62 4.42 -0.21
N GLN A 20 29.18 5.60 0.23
CA GLN A 20 28.39 5.74 1.44
C GLN A 20 27.00 5.21 1.15
N ALA A 21 26.62 4.11 1.81
CA ALA A 21 25.26 3.60 1.78
C ALA A 21 24.36 4.60 2.52
N GLU A 22 23.46 5.26 1.78
CA GLU A 22 22.48 6.19 2.33
C GLU A 22 21.26 5.43 2.84
N THR A 23 20.84 5.73 4.09
CA THR A 23 19.59 5.19 4.65
C THR A 23 18.40 6.04 4.21
N LEU A 24 17.35 5.39 3.71
CA LEU A 24 16.12 6.08 3.34
C LEU A 24 15.21 6.26 4.56
N THR A 25 14.76 7.50 4.81
CA THR A 25 13.68 7.78 5.75
C THR A 25 12.37 7.86 4.97
N GLN A 26 11.39 7.04 5.35
CA GLN A 26 10.09 6.98 4.69
C GLN A 26 8.95 7.11 5.70
N LYS A 27 7.91 7.87 5.34
CA LYS A 27 6.67 7.89 6.07
C LYS A 27 5.98 6.52 5.94
N ASN A 28 5.44 6.03 7.03
CA ASN A 28 4.76 4.74 7.08
C ASN A 28 3.56 4.80 8.03
N LEU A 29 2.56 3.97 7.78
CA LEU A 29 1.38 3.87 8.62
C LEU A 29 1.74 3.22 9.96
N SER A 30 1.46 3.91 11.07
CA SER A 30 1.67 3.37 12.41
C SER A 30 0.61 2.32 12.77
N LEU A 31 0.89 1.46 13.76
CA LEU A 31 -0.10 0.51 14.27
C LEU A 31 -1.33 1.21 14.86
N THR A 32 -1.11 2.34 15.55
CA THR A 32 -2.21 3.14 16.11
C THR A 32 -3.15 3.65 15.01
N GLN A 33 -2.60 4.22 13.93
CA GLN A 33 -3.39 4.66 12.77
C GLN A 33 -4.11 3.49 12.09
N ALA A 34 -3.42 2.36 11.91
CA ALA A 34 -4.01 1.18 11.28
C ALA A 34 -5.21 0.63 12.08
N ASN A 35 -5.10 0.56 13.40
CA ASN A 35 -6.20 0.15 14.27
C ASN A 35 -7.37 1.15 14.24
N ALA A 36 -7.07 2.45 14.28
CA ALA A 36 -8.09 3.49 14.17
C ALA A 36 -8.86 3.40 12.83
N LEU A 37 -8.15 3.24 11.71
CA LEU A 37 -8.75 3.03 10.39
C LEU A 37 -9.64 1.79 10.36
N ALA A 38 -9.14 0.64 10.85
CA ALA A 38 -9.90 -0.59 10.83
C ALA A 38 -11.19 -0.47 11.66
N THR A 39 -11.10 0.09 12.87
CA THR A 39 -12.26 0.28 13.75
C THR A 39 -13.27 1.26 13.16
N SER A 40 -12.82 2.39 12.63
CA SER A 40 -13.70 3.39 11.99
C SER A 40 -14.41 2.81 10.76
N ALA A 41 -13.72 2.01 9.96
CA ALA A 41 -14.31 1.36 8.79
C ALA A 41 -15.37 0.31 9.18
N ILE A 42 -15.11 -0.51 10.20
CA ILE A 42 -16.12 -1.42 10.77
C ILE A 42 -17.35 -0.67 11.23
N GLN A 43 -17.18 0.42 11.98
CA GLN A 43 -18.29 1.24 12.46
C GLN A 43 -19.10 1.87 11.32
N SER A 44 -18.41 2.39 10.28
CA SER A 44 -19.04 2.98 9.10
C SER A 44 -19.90 1.98 8.33
N CYS A 45 -19.39 0.74 8.15
CA CYS A 45 -20.14 -0.32 7.49
C CYS A 45 -21.29 -0.87 8.38
N ALA A 46 -21.04 -1.04 9.68
CA ALA A 46 -22.05 -1.50 10.65
C ALA A 46 -23.27 -0.57 10.71
N ALA A 47 -23.05 0.75 10.66
CA ALA A 47 -24.13 1.75 10.62
C ALA A 47 -25.07 1.60 9.41
N LYS A 48 -24.61 0.87 8.37
CA LYS A 48 -25.39 0.55 7.17
C LYS A 48 -25.83 -0.92 7.14
N ASN A 49 -25.71 -1.63 8.26
CA ASN A 49 -26.02 -3.06 8.41
C ASN A 49 -25.19 -3.98 7.49
N TYR A 50 -23.99 -3.57 7.06
CA TYR A 50 -23.11 -4.43 6.29
C TYR A 50 -22.21 -5.23 7.22
N GLN A 51 -21.99 -6.51 6.88
CA GLN A 51 -21.12 -7.44 7.60
C GLN A 51 -19.82 -7.62 6.81
N VAL A 52 -18.74 -6.99 7.28
CA VAL A 52 -17.51 -6.85 6.50
C VAL A 52 -16.27 -7.35 7.26
N ALA A 53 -15.21 -7.61 6.52
CA ALA A 53 -13.85 -7.63 7.03
C ALA A 53 -13.06 -6.43 6.48
N VAL A 54 -12.17 -5.92 7.31
CA VAL A 54 -11.28 -4.80 7.01
C VAL A 54 -9.84 -5.26 7.19
N THR A 55 -8.98 -4.95 6.23
CA THR A 55 -7.53 -5.15 6.33
C THR A 55 -6.83 -3.83 6.07
N VAL A 56 -5.87 -3.48 6.93
CA VAL A 56 -4.98 -2.33 6.74
C VAL A 56 -3.55 -2.84 6.57
N VAL A 57 -2.91 -2.38 5.49
CA VAL A 57 -1.52 -2.70 5.18
C VAL A 57 -0.66 -1.45 5.27
N ASP A 58 0.61 -1.62 5.62
CA ASP A 58 1.59 -0.53 5.64
C ASP A 58 2.16 -0.24 4.25
N ARG A 59 3.11 0.69 4.16
CA ARG A 59 3.76 1.10 2.90
C ARG A 59 4.44 -0.07 2.16
N ALA A 60 4.90 -1.09 2.88
CA ALA A 60 5.53 -2.28 2.32
C ALA A 60 4.53 -3.39 1.93
N GLY A 61 3.22 -3.16 2.15
CA GLY A 61 2.18 -4.16 1.91
C GLY A 61 2.02 -5.19 3.02
N VAL A 62 2.72 -4.98 4.15
CA VAL A 62 2.62 -5.86 5.32
C VAL A 62 1.36 -5.51 6.12
N VAL A 63 0.61 -6.55 6.51
CA VAL A 63 -0.62 -6.39 7.29
C VAL A 63 -0.30 -5.80 8.66
N LYS A 64 -0.97 -4.70 9.01
CA LYS A 64 -0.91 -4.03 10.32
C LYS A 64 -2.13 -4.30 11.18
N ALA A 65 -3.32 -4.36 10.59
CA ALA A 65 -4.56 -4.63 11.31
C ALA A 65 -5.54 -5.41 10.42
N VAL A 66 -6.24 -6.36 11.04
CA VAL A 66 -7.38 -7.05 10.44
C VAL A 66 -8.51 -7.08 11.46
N GLN A 67 -9.70 -6.69 11.03
CA GLN A 67 -10.93 -6.87 11.82
C GLN A 67 -12.00 -7.52 10.94
N ARG A 68 -12.69 -8.51 11.48
CA ARG A 68 -13.79 -9.19 10.79
C ARG A 68 -15.00 -9.21 11.71
N MET A 69 -16.14 -8.76 11.19
CA MET A 69 -17.41 -8.84 11.88
C MET A 69 -17.88 -10.32 11.96
N ASP A 70 -18.61 -10.67 13.00
CA ASP A 70 -18.97 -12.07 13.31
C ASP A 70 -19.69 -12.78 12.16
N ASN A 71 -20.57 -12.07 11.47
CA ASN A 71 -21.36 -12.60 10.35
C ASN A 71 -20.79 -12.28 8.97
N ALA A 72 -19.58 -11.72 8.88
CA ALA A 72 -18.95 -11.51 7.58
C ALA A 72 -18.61 -12.86 6.91
N GLY A 73 -18.80 -12.93 5.59
CA GLY A 73 -18.54 -14.17 4.85
C GLY A 73 -17.08 -14.66 4.96
N PRO A 74 -16.80 -15.96 4.83
CA PRO A 74 -15.45 -16.51 5.07
C PRO A 74 -14.40 -15.99 4.07
N HIS A 75 -14.80 -15.55 2.89
CA HIS A 75 -13.91 -14.97 1.87
C HIS A 75 -13.47 -13.53 2.17
N THR A 76 -14.17 -12.82 3.06
CA THR A 76 -14.05 -11.36 3.22
C THR A 76 -12.68 -10.91 3.74
N VAL A 77 -12.05 -11.70 4.62
CA VAL A 77 -10.68 -11.40 5.12
C VAL A 77 -9.68 -11.43 3.97
N LYS A 78 -9.68 -12.49 3.16
CA LYS A 78 -8.77 -12.58 2.02
C LYS A 78 -9.06 -11.50 0.98
N ALA A 79 -10.34 -11.26 0.68
CA ALA A 79 -10.74 -10.22 -0.26
C ALA A 79 -10.33 -8.83 0.20
N SER A 80 -10.53 -8.46 1.47
CA SER A 80 -10.12 -7.17 2.01
C SER A 80 -8.61 -6.98 1.94
N GLN A 81 -7.82 -8.01 2.25
CA GLN A 81 -6.36 -7.98 2.15
C GLN A 81 -5.91 -7.74 0.69
N MET A 82 -6.47 -8.48 -0.25
CA MET A 82 -6.11 -8.35 -1.67
C MET A 82 -6.52 -6.99 -2.24
N LYS A 83 -7.68 -6.44 -1.84
CA LYS A 83 -8.11 -5.09 -2.23
C LYS A 83 -7.17 -4.02 -1.67
N ALA A 84 -6.74 -4.13 -0.40
CA ALA A 84 -5.75 -3.24 0.20
C ALA A 84 -4.42 -3.30 -0.56
N PHE A 85 -3.93 -4.52 -0.85
CA PHE A 85 -2.70 -4.73 -1.59
C PHE A 85 -2.76 -4.16 -3.02
N THR A 86 -3.88 -4.35 -3.72
CA THR A 86 -4.11 -3.77 -5.05
C THR A 86 -4.05 -2.25 -5.00
N ALA A 87 -4.75 -1.63 -4.04
CA ALA A 87 -4.78 -0.18 -3.90
C ALA A 87 -3.41 0.40 -3.54
N LEU A 88 -2.64 -0.27 -2.66
CA LEU A 88 -1.28 0.13 -2.31
C LEU A 88 -0.35 0.08 -3.52
N SER A 89 -0.33 -1.06 -4.21
CA SER A 89 0.61 -1.32 -5.31
C SER A 89 0.36 -0.41 -6.50
N ALA A 90 -0.91 -0.17 -6.83
CA ALA A 90 -1.32 0.73 -7.91
C ALA A 90 -1.32 2.21 -7.49
N LYS A 91 -1.17 2.52 -6.19
CA LYS A 91 -1.32 3.87 -5.62
C LYS A 91 -2.66 4.54 -5.99
N ASN A 92 -3.69 3.73 -6.20
CA ASN A 92 -5.01 4.15 -6.67
C ASN A 92 -6.11 3.27 -6.05
N ALA A 93 -7.35 3.74 -6.07
CA ALA A 93 -8.48 2.93 -5.66
C ALA A 93 -8.54 1.60 -6.44
N SER A 94 -8.78 0.48 -5.76
CA SER A 94 -8.84 -0.84 -6.42
C SER A 94 -9.98 -0.93 -7.45
N GLY A 95 -11.05 -0.15 -7.26
CA GLY A 95 -12.12 0.04 -8.23
C GLY A 95 -11.64 0.71 -9.51
N LYS A 96 -10.76 1.70 -9.43
CA LYS A 96 -10.16 2.36 -10.59
C LYS A 96 -9.19 1.45 -11.36
N VAL A 97 -8.48 0.59 -10.64
CA VAL A 97 -7.63 -0.44 -11.27
C VAL A 97 -8.51 -1.45 -12.03
N MET A 98 -9.63 -1.85 -11.45
CA MET A 98 -10.63 -2.71 -12.10
C MET A 98 -11.17 -2.06 -13.38
N GLU A 99 -11.63 -0.80 -13.32
CA GLU A 99 -12.15 -0.05 -14.48
C GLU A 99 -11.09 0.04 -15.60
N ALA A 100 -9.83 0.33 -15.26
CA ALA A 100 -8.75 0.38 -16.23
C ALA A 100 -8.51 -0.98 -16.90
N ALA A 101 -8.55 -2.08 -16.14
CA ALA A 101 -8.37 -3.43 -16.68
C ALA A 101 -9.56 -3.87 -17.58
N GLN A 102 -10.75 -3.34 -17.32
CA GLN A 102 -11.94 -3.63 -18.14
C GLN A 102 -12.01 -2.82 -19.44
N SER A 103 -11.48 -1.58 -19.41
CA SER A 103 -11.58 -0.64 -20.53
C SER A 103 -10.33 -0.56 -21.42
N ASN A 104 -9.18 -1.05 -20.95
CA ASN A 104 -7.92 -1.00 -21.66
C ASN A 104 -7.34 -2.40 -21.85
N ALA A 105 -7.22 -2.85 -23.10
CA ALA A 105 -6.66 -4.16 -23.45
C ALA A 105 -5.23 -4.37 -22.89
N GLY A 106 -4.42 -3.30 -22.78
CA GLY A 106 -3.07 -3.36 -22.21
C GLY A 106 -3.04 -3.60 -20.71
N ALA A 107 -4.16 -3.34 -20.00
CA ALA A 107 -4.27 -3.48 -18.55
C ALA A 107 -5.06 -4.74 -18.11
N GLN A 108 -5.71 -5.45 -19.04
CA GLN A 108 -6.61 -6.57 -18.71
C GLN A 108 -5.93 -7.72 -17.94
N ASN A 109 -4.62 -7.91 -18.14
CA ASN A 109 -3.83 -8.96 -17.47
C ASN A 109 -3.36 -8.55 -16.06
N MET A 110 -3.70 -7.37 -15.57
CA MET A 110 -3.40 -7.00 -14.17
C MET A 110 -4.06 -7.96 -13.17
N ARG A 111 -5.13 -8.66 -13.57
CA ARG A 111 -5.76 -9.73 -12.76
C ARG A 111 -4.82 -10.90 -12.46
N ASP A 112 -3.78 -11.10 -13.27
CA ASP A 112 -2.83 -12.21 -13.15
C ASP A 112 -1.65 -11.87 -12.23
N ILE A 113 -1.56 -10.61 -11.75
CA ILE A 113 -0.57 -10.19 -10.77
C ILE A 113 -0.90 -10.85 -9.41
N PRO A 114 0.04 -11.63 -8.84
CA PRO A 114 -0.21 -12.30 -7.56
C PRO A 114 -0.60 -11.30 -6.46
N GLY A 115 -1.69 -11.59 -5.76
CA GLY A 115 -2.19 -10.73 -4.68
C GLY A 115 -3.13 -9.60 -5.12
N TYR A 116 -3.29 -9.34 -6.41
CA TYR A 116 -4.29 -8.39 -6.90
C TYR A 116 -5.70 -8.98 -6.84
N LEU A 117 -6.66 -8.11 -6.52
CA LEU A 117 -8.08 -8.37 -6.67
C LEU A 117 -8.72 -7.13 -7.31
N LEU A 118 -9.17 -7.27 -8.55
CA LEU A 118 -9.77 -6.18 -9.32
C LEU A 118 -11.24 -6.02 -8.95
N LEU A 119 -11.48 -5.59 -7.72
CA LEU A 119 -12.79 -5.25 -7.16
C LEU A 119 -12.65 -3.97 -6.33
N ALA A 120 -13.63 -3.09 -6.41
CA ALA A 120 -13.70 -1.89 -5.59
C ALA A 120 -13.76 -2.21 -4.08
N GLY A 121 -13.27 -1.31 -3.24
CA GLY A 121 -13.24 -1.44 -1.78
C GLY A 121 -11.84 -1.34 -1.19
N GLY A 122 -10.80 -1.16 -1.99
CA GLY A 122 -9.44 -0.85 -1.55
C GLY A 122 -9.09 0.60 -1.85
N LEU A 123 -8.56 1.32 -0.86
CA LEU A 123 -8.12 2.71 -1.01
C LEU A 123 -6.71 2.91 -0.46
N PRO A 124 -5.85 3.69 -1.15
CA PRO A 124 -4.57 4.10 -0.58
C PRO A 124 -4.77 5.10 0.55
N VAL A 125 -3.99 4.96 1.61
CA VAL A 125 -3.91 5.94 2.70
C VAL A 125 -2.72 6.85 2.41
N LYS A 126 -2.96 8.16 2.41
CA LYS A 126 -1.97 9.17 2.05
C LYS A 126 -1.68 10.14 3.19
N GLU A 127 -0.44 10.59 3.28
CA GLU A 127 -0.01 11.75 4.05
C GLU A 127 0.66 12.75 3.10
N GLY A 128 -0.03 13.86 2.83
CA GLY A 128 0.31 14.73 1.69
C GLY A 128 0.15 13.95 0.38
N ASP A 129 1.18 13.97 -0.46
CA ASP A 129 1.19 13.25 -1.74
C ASP A 129 1.73 11.81 -1.63
N GLU A 130 2.27 11.43 -0.45
CA GLU A 130 2.84 10.10 -0.25
C GLU A 130 1.79 9.07 0.16
N VAL A 131 1.81 7.91 -0.49
CA VAL A 131 1.06 6.73 -0.04
C VAL A 131 1.86 6.07 1.08
N ILE A 132 1.28 6.03 2.29
CA ILE A 132 1.90 5.48 3.51
C ILE A 132 1.34 4.10 3.90
N GLY A 133 0.32 3.64 3.21
CA GLY A 133 -0.34 2.36 3.42
C GLY A 133 -1.62 2.26 2.60
N ALA A 134 -2.44 1.28 2.87
CA ALA A 134 -3.75 1.13 2.25
C ALA A 134 -4.73 0.40 3.18
N ILE A 135 -6.01 0.64 2.95
CA ILE A 135 -7.11 -0.07 3.58
C ILE A 135 -7.92 -0.81 2.52
N GLY A 136 -8.39 -2.01 2.84
CA GLY A 136 -9.32 -2.77 2.00
C GLY A 136 -10.48 -3.30 2.82
N ILE A 137 -11.66 -3.30 2.24
CA ILE A 137 -12.90 -3.78 2.84
C ILE A 137 -13.55 -4.79 1.90
N GLY A 138 -14.15 -5.81 2.47
CA GLY A 138 -14.92 -6.79 1.72
C GLY A 138 -16.10 -7.30 2.55
N GLY A 139 -17.27 -7.43 1.89
CA GLY A 139 -18.46 -7.99 2.53
C GLY A 139 -19.73 -7.14 2.38
N ALA A 140 -19.64 -5.87 2.01
CA ALA A 140 -20.84 -5.11 1.62
C ALA A 140 -21.44 -5.67 0.32
N PRO A 141 -22.74 -5.40 0.04
CA PRO A 141 -23.41 -5.90 -1.16
C PRO A 141 -22.78 -5.49 -2.49
N GLY A 142 -21.91 -4.49 -2.48
CA GLY A 142 -21.17 -4.03 -3.66
C GLY A 142 -19.84 -3.39 -3.29
N GLY A 143 -18.82 -3.53 -4.14
CA GLY A 143 -17.48 -3.00 -3.86
C GLY A 143 -17.44 -1.47 -3.67
N HIS A 144 -18.31 -0.72 -4.34
CA HIS A 144 -18.45 0.72 -4.12
C HIS A 144 -18.95 1.08 -2.71
N LEU A 145 -19.71 0.18 -2.08
CA LEU A 145 -20.18 0.34 -0.69
C LEU A 145 -19.05 0.03 0.30
N ASP A 146 -18.22 -0.98 0.01
CA ASP A 146 -16.96 -1.23 0.72
C ASP A 146 -16.06 0.01 0.65
N GLU A 147 -15.90 0.58 -0.54
CA GLU A 147 -15.06 1.77 -0.78
C GLU A 147 -15.57 3.00 -0.04
N ALA A 148 -16.89 3.19 0.03
CA ALA A 148 -17.50 4.29 0.80
C ALA A 148 -17.21 4.17 2.31
N CYS A 149 -17.21 2.95 2.89
CA CYS A 149 -16.81 2.73 4.27
C CYS A 149 -15.31 3.02 4.48
N ALA A 150 -14.47 2.62 3.54
CA ALA A 150 -13.02 2.88 3.59
C ALA A 150 -12.73 4.39 3.53
N GLN A 151 -13.42 5.12 2.64
CA GLN A 151 -13.27 6.57 2.52
C GLN A 151 -13.69 7.29 3.81
N ALA A 152 -14.83 6.90 4.41
CA ALA A 152 -15.27 7.49 5.66
C ALA A 152 -14.24 7.29 6.80
N ALA A 153 -13.57 6.13 6.84
CA ALA A 153 -12.51 5.88 7.81
C ALA A 153 -11.27 6.75 7.58
N ILE A 154 -10.85 6.92 6.31
CA ILE A 154 -9.72 7.79 5.94
C ILE A 154 -10.02 9.25 6.28
N ASP A 155 -11.22 9.72 6.02
CA ASP A 155 -11.63 11.10 6.31
C ASP A 155 -11.68 11.36 7.83
N GLY A 156 -12.05 10.35 8.62
CA GLY A 156 -12.01 10.39 10.07
C GLY A 156 -10.61 10.47 10.68
N LEU A 157 -9.60 9.93 10.00
CA LEU A 157 -8.21 9.96 10.46
C LEU A 157 -7.55 11.35 10.33
N LYS A 158 -8.08 12.21 9.46
CA LYS A 158 -7.55 13.56 9.19
C LYS A 158 -8.05 14.63 10.16
N LYS A 159 -8.96 14.29 11.04
CA LYS A 159 -9.54 15.18 12.06
C LYS A 159 -8.80 15.06 13.38
#